data_6adf565a862fa2bbb1e0d943611fdae7
#
_entry.id   6adf565a862fa2bbb1e0d943611fdae7
#
_cell.length_a   1.000
_cell.length_b   1.000
_cell.length_c   1.000
_cell.angle_alpha   90.00
_cell.angle_beta   90.00
_cell.angle_gamma   90.00
#
_symmetry.space_group_name_H-M   'P 1'
#
loop_
_entity.id
_entity.type
_entity.pdbx_description
1 polymer ?
#
loop_
_entity_poly.entity_id
_entity_poly.type
_entity_poly.pdbx_seq_one_letter_code
_entity_poly.pdbx_strand_id
1 'polypeptide(L)'
;DAAWDAWCAHFLTADEQTILRSERHLDIVCRENRPLRFSFFFAGGKLCAGVRILYGLDDLPEDPDPTLLADAAALNEGLVLIGGATGSGKTTALLHVLAQMNERFSRHVITLEDPPELYLPAGRCLIRQRAVGTDVADFTNGVWQALRADPDVLVIGELRHPETIHAALTAA
;
A
#
# COMPACT_ATOMS: atom_id res chain seq x y z
N ASP A 1 8.03 -19.87 23.17
CA ASP A 1 9.48 -20.13 23.07
C ASP A 1 10.22 -18.81 23.15
N ALA A 2 11.10 -18.66 24.18
CA ALA A 2 11.77 -17.36 24.44
C ALA A 2 12.56 -16.82 23.23
N ALA A 3 13.11 -17.68 22.39
CA ALA A 3 13.82 -17.27 21.17
C ALA A 3 12.84 -16.71 20.12
N TRP A 4 11.66 -17.29 19.98
CA TRP A 4 10.62 -16.82 19.10
C TRP A 4 10.04 -15.49 19.59
N ASP A 5 9.79 -15.35 20.89
CA ASP A 5 9.30 -14.12 21.49
C ASP A 5 10.32 -12.97 21.33
N ALA A 6 11.61 -13.28 21.51
CA ALA A 6 12.69 -12.32 21.28
C ALA A 6 12.80 -11.91 19.80
N TRP A 7 12.61 -12.86 18.87
CA TRP A 7 12.60 -12.60 17.44
C TRP A 7 11.43 -11.70 17.04
N CYS A 8 10.23 -11.99 17.54
CA CYS A 8 9.06 -11.12 17.29
C CYS A 8 9.26 -9.73 17.87
N ALA A 9 9.84 -9.60 19.06
CA ALA A 9 10.13 -8.31 19.68
C ALA A 9 11.17 -7.47 18.90
N HIS A 10 11.99 -8.10 18.08
CA HIS A 10 12.92 -7.38 17.19
C HIS A 10 12.18 -6.64 16.06
N PHE A 11 11.10 -7.20 15.55
CA PHE A 11 10.34 -6.64 14.43
C PHE A 11 9.13 -5.81 14.84
N LEU A 12 8.67 -5.92 16.09
CA LEU A 12 7.46 -5.30 16.58
C LEU A 12 7.77 -4.27 17.67
N THR A 13 7.23 -3.08 17.51
CA THR A 13 7.18 -2.07 18.57
C THR A 13 6.30 -2.53 19.74
N ALA A 14 6.38 -1.85 20.89
CA ALA A 14 5.54 -2.16 22.04
C ALA A 14 4.04 -2.01 21.75
N ASP A 15 3.67 -1.01 20.95
CA ASP A 15 2.29 -0.76 20.55
C ASP A 15 1.78 -1.86 19.61
N GLU A 16 2.58 -2.25 18.61
CA GLU A 16 2.27 -3.35 17.68
C GLU A 16 2.14 -4.69 18.41
N GLN A 17 2.97 -4.96 19.40
CA GLN A 17 2.82 -6.14 20.26
C GLN A 17 1.50 -6.11 21.05
N THR A 18 1.07 -4.94 21.50
CA THR A 18 -0.20 -4.78 22.21
C THR A 18 -1.37 -5.02 21.26
N ILE A 19 -1.34 -4.44 20.04
CA ILE A 19 -2.33 -4.68 19.00
C ILE A 19 -2.39 -6.18 18.65
N LEU A 20 -1.25 -6.81 18.40
CA LEU A 20 -1.19 -8.24 18.07
C LEU A 20 -1.80 -9.13 19.18
N ARG A 21 -1.65 -8.76 20.44
CA ARG A 21 -2.25 -9.50 21.56
C ARG A 21 -3.76 -9.31 21.66
N SER A 22 -4.28 -8.11 21.36
CA SER A 22 -5.70 -7.81 21.40
C SER A 22 -6.43 -8.34 20.18
N GLU A 23 -5.95 -8.05 18.97
CA GLU A 23 -6.59 -8.38 17.71
C GLU A 23 -6.29 -9.80 17.23
N ARG A 24 -5.27 -10.46 17.81
CA ARG A 24 -4.80 -11.82 17.47
C ARG A 24 -4.25 -11.95 16.05
N HIS A 25 -4.07 -10.83 15.36
CA HIS A 25 -3.52 -10.71 14.02
C HIS A 25 -2.87 -9.32 13.87
N LEU A 26 -1.79 -9.25 13.08
CA LEU A 26 -1.12 -7.99 12.74
C LEU A 26 -0.32 -8.15 11.45
N ASP A 27 -0.53 -7.27 10.50
CA ASP A 27 0.31 -7.14 9.30
C ASP A 27 1.22 -5.93 9.44
N ILE A 28 2.52 -6.13 9.16
CA ILE A 28 3.51 -5.05 9.13
C ILE A 28 4.43 -5.20 7.92
N VAL A 29 5.07 -4.11 7.53
CA VAL A 29 6.18 -4.11 6.57
C VAL A 29 7.45 -3.66 7.26
N CYS A 30 8.45 -4.54 7.31
CA CYS A 30 9.79 -4.25 7.78
C CYS A 30 10.70 -3.90 6.59
N ARG A 31 11.55 -2.88 6.75
CA ARG A 31 12.30 -2.25 5.65
C ARG A 31 13.80 -2.16 5.90
N GLU A 32 14.35 -3.10 6.59
CA GLU A 32 15.80 -3.13 6.72
C GLU A 32 16.46 -3.35 5.35
N ASN A 33 17.14 -4.30 5.01
CA ASN A 33 17.87 -4.44 3.73
C ASN A 33 16.96 -4.76 2.52
N ARG A 34 15.90 -5.53 2.73
CA ARG A 34 14.89 -5.90 1.73
C ARG A 34 13.52 -5.76 2.36
N PRO A 35 12.53 -5.16 1.69
CA PRO A 35 11.22 -5.01 2.30
C PRO A 35 10.57 -6.39 2.47
N LEU A 36 10.13 -6.68 3.70
CA LEU A 36 9.46 -7.90 4.10
C LEU A 36 8.09 -7.55 4.67
N ARG A 37 7.04 -8.20 4.17
CA ARG A 37 5.72 -8.17 4.82
C ARG A 37 5.60 -9.34 5.75
N PHE A 38 5.31 -9.06 7.01
CA PHE A 38 4.98 -10.05 8.03
C PHE A 38 3.48 -10.05 8.27
N SER A 39 2.89 -11.24 8.31
CA SER A 39 1.54 -11.47 8.77
C SER A 39 1.62 -12.31 10.03
N PHE A 40 1.48 -11.69 11.20
CA PHE A 40 1.48 -12.36 12.50
C PHE A 40 0.07 -12.82 12.85
N PHE A 41 -0.07 -14.05 13.32
CA PHE A 41 -1.35 -14.63 13.72
C PHE A 41 -1.15 -15.74 14.74
N PHE A 42 -2.23 -16.18 15.39
CA PHE A 42 -2.18 -17.28 16.35
C PHE A 42 -2.82 -18.53 15.76
N ALA A 43 -2.13 -19.67 15.89
CA ALA A 43 -2.63 -21.01 15.53
C ALA A 43 -2.29 -22.00 16.65
N GLY A 44 -3.29 -22.76 17.11
CA GLY A 44 -3.12 -23.70 18.21
C GLY A 44 -2.60 -23.06 19.52
N GLY A 45 -2.96 -21.79 19.77
CA GLY A 45 -2.49 -21.04 20.92
C GLY A 45 -1.05 -20.50 20.80
N LYS A 46 -0.36 -20.77 19.70
CA LYS A 46 1.02 -20.32 19.44
C LYS A 46 1.01 -19.18 18.44
N LEU A 47 1.94 -18.22 18.62
CA LEU A 47 2.19 -17.17 17.64
C LEU A 47 2.88 -17.75 16.41
N CYS A 48 2.39 -17.39 15.24
CA CYS A 48 2.92 -17.77 13.92
C CYS A 48 3.17 -16.50 13.10
N ALA A 49 4.06 -16.60 12.11
CA ALA A 49 4.27 -15.53 11.15
C ALA A 49 4.35 -16.10 9.73
N GLY A 50 3.58 -15.51 8.82
CA GLY A 50 3.79 -15.61 7.38
C GLY A 50 4.73 -14.49 6.94
N VAL A 51 5.75 -14.80 6.15
CA VAL A 51 6.72 -13.80 5.67
C VAL A 51 6.69 -13.79 4.15
N ARG A 52 6.49 -12.59 3.57
CA ARG A 52 6.57 -12.36 2.12
C ARG A 52 7.71 -11.39 1.84
N ILE A 53 8.59 -11.75 0.93
CA ILE A 53 9.59 -10.84 0.37
C ILE A 53 8.85 -9.92 -0.62
N LEU A 54 8.99 -8.61 -0.44
CA LEU A 54 8.44 -7.62 -1.35
C LEU A 54 9.51 -7.21 -2.37
N TYR A 55 9.06 -6.77 -3.53
CA TYR A 55 9.92 -6.30 -4.60
C TYR A 55 10.19 -4.81 -4.45
N GLY A 56 11.42 -4.37 -4.74
CA GLY A 56 11.75 -2.96 -4.94
C GLY A 56 11.36 -2.50 -6.34
N LEU A 57 11.48 -1.19 -6.62
CA LEU A 57 11.27 -0.67 -7.99
C LEU A 57 12.26 -1.30 -8.98
N ASP A 58 13.49 -1.54 -8.56
CA ASP A 58 14.53 -2.15 -9.38
C ASP A 58 14.27 -3.64 -9.70
N ASP A 59 13.40 -4.28 -8.91
CA ASP A 59 13.00 -5.69 -9.09
C ASP A 59 11.71 -5.82 -9.93
N LEU A 60 11.07 -4.71 -10.33
CA LEU A 60 9.85 -4.77 -11.13
C LEU A 60 10.15 -5.40 -12.50
N PRO A 61 9.32 -6.35 -12.97
CA PRO A 61 9.45 -6.86 -14.33
C PRO A 61 9.21 -5.72 -15.33
N GLU A 62 9.74 -5.87 -16.54
CA GLU A 62 9.46 -4.92 -17.60
C GLU A 62 7.94 -4.78 -17.83
N ASP A 63 7.52 -3.55 -18.08
CA ASP A 63 6.13 -3.26 -18.39
C ASP A 63 5.78 -3.84 -19.76
N PRO A 64 4.80 -4.76 -19.85
CA PRO A 64 4.41 -5.37 -21.11
C PRO A 64 3.71 -4.39 -22.07
N ASP A 65 3.14 -3.30 -21.54
CA ASP A 65 2.47 -2.25 -22.31
C ASP A 65 2.77 -0.86 -21.73
N PRO A 66 4.00 -0.35 -21.92
CA PRO A 66 4.39 0.94 -21.37
C PRO A 66 3.57 2.12 -21.91
N THR A 67 2.95 1.97 -23.09
CA THR A 67 2.11 3.02 -23.68
C THR A 67 0.81 3.16 -22.91
N LEU A 68 0.12 2.06 -22.63
CA LEU A 68 -1.14 2.07 -21.88
C LEU A 68 -0.95 2.65 -20.47
N LEU A 69 0.11 2.24 -19.78
CA LEU A 69 0.39 2.74 -18.43
C LEU A 69 0.84 4.21 -18.45
N ALA A 70 1.58 4.64 -19.49
CA ALA A 70 1.94 6.04 -19.67
C ALA A 70 0.71 6.91 -19.91
N ASP A 71 -0.25 6.46 -20.70
CA ASP A 71 -1.52 7.15 -20.95
C ASP A 71 -2.34 7.25 -19.67
N ALA A 72 -2.44 6.18 -18.87
CA ALA A 72 -3.10 6.21 -17.57
C ALA A 72 -2.42 7.22 -16.61
N ALA A 73 -1.09 7.28 -16.60
CA ALA A 73 -0.35 8.24 -15.79
C ALA A 73 -0.57 9.69 -16.24
N ALA A 74 -0.90 9.94 -17.50
CA ALA A 74 -1.09 11.27 -18.09
C ALA A 74 -2.50 11.85 -17.86
N LEU A 75 -3.48 11.07 -17.44
CA LEU A 75 -4.85 11.54 -17.19
C LEU A 75 -4.89 12.68 -16.15
N ASN A 76 -5.76 13.65 -16.37
CA ASN A 76 -5.95 14.79 -15.46
C ASN A 76 -7.23 14.68 -14.63
N GLU A 77 -8.17 13.84 -15.04
CA GLU A 77 -9.45 13.60 -14.36
C GLU A 77 -9.99 12.21 -14.70
N GLY A 78 -10.89 11.72 -13.90
CA GLY A 78 -11.56 10.45 -14.10
C GLY A 78 -11.02 9.32 -13.23
N LEU A 79 -11.50 8.12 -13.45
CA LEU A 79 -11.23 6.93 -12.68
C LEU A 79 -10.50 5.88 -13.51
N VAL A 80 -9.35 5.42 -13.04
CA VAL A 80 -8.62 4.26 -13.57
C VAL A 80 -8.82 3.07 -12.64
N LEU A 81 -9.35 1.97 -13.15
CA LEU A 81 -9.55 0.73 -12.40
C LEU A 81 -8.58 -0.36 -12.88
N ILE A 82 -7.78 -0.89 -11.95
CA ILE A 82 -6.90 -2.03 -12.19
C ILE A 82 -7.54 -3.27 -11.56
N GLY A 83 -8.12 -4.13 -12.38
CA GLY A 83 -8.83 -5.33 -11.95
C GLY A 83 -8.10 -6.62 -12.30
N GLY A 84 -8.26 -7.65 -11.48
CA GLY A 84 -7.69 -8.97 -11.73
C GLY A 84 -7.62 -9.85 -10.48
N ALA A 85 -7.32 -11.14 -10.66
CA ALA A 85 -7.13 -12.09 -9.56
C ALA A 85 -5.93 -11.72 -8.68
N THR A 86 -5.84 -12.30 -7.49
CA THR A 86 -4.65 -12.21 -6.65
C THR A 86 -3.44 -12.75 -7.39
N GLY A 87 -2.31 -12.03 -7.36
CA GLY A 87 -1.09 -12.42 -8.07
C GLY A 87 -1.07 -12.11 -9.59
N SER A 88 -2.09 -11.43 -10.13
CA SER A 88 -2.16 -11.07 -11.57
C SER A 88 -1.30 -9.85 -11.96
N GLY A 89 -0.56 -9.26 -11.03
CA GLY A 89 0.29 -8.10 -11.32
C GLY A 89 -0.37 -6.73 -11.13
N LYS A 90 -1.53 -6.62 -10.47
CA LYS A 90 -2.21 -5.32 -10.23
C LYS A 90 -1.31 -4.29 -9.54
N THR A 91 -0.66 -4.69 -8.44
CA THR A 91 0.27 -3.83 -7.70
C THR A 91 1.46 -3.43 -8.56
N THR A 92 2.00 -4.37 -9.36
CA THR A 92 3.08 -4.10 -10.32
C THR A 92 2.67 -3.04 -11.34
N ALA A 93 1.51 -3.21 -11.97
CA ALA A 93 0.98 -2.24 -12.94
C ALA A 93 0.78 -0.86 -12.30
N LEU A 94 0.20 -0.80 -11.10
CA LEU A 94 0.04 0.45 -10.35
C LEU A 94 1.39 1.12 -10.07
N LEU A 95 2.40 0.36 -9.65
CA LEU A 95 3.74 0.89 -9.37
C LEU A 95 4.40 1.44 -10.63
N HIS A 96 4.22 0.79 -11.79
CA HIS A 96 4.71 1.34 -13.07
C HIS A 96 4.03 2.67 -13.42
N VAL A 97 2.70 2.77 -13.25
CA VAL A 97 1.99 4.04 -13.47
C VAL A 97 2.52 5.14 -12.55
N LEU A 98 2.69 4.84 -11.27
CA LEU A 98 3.18 5.81 -10.29
C LEU A 98 4.66 6.18 -10.53
N ALA A 99 5.50 5.22 -10.92
CA ALA A 99 6.91 5.48 -11.27
C ALA A 99 6.99 6.41 -12.48
N GLN A 100 6.27 6.11 -13.56
CA GLN A 100 6.21 6.97 -14.76
C GLN A 100 5.66 8.36 -14.45
N MET A 101 4.62 8.44 -13.60
CA MET A 101 4.07 9.71 -13.16
C MET A 101 5.12 10.52 -12.39
N ASN A 102 5.84 9.88 -11.47
CA ASN A 102 6.87 10.50 -10.64
C ASN A 102 8.08 10.99 -11.44
N GLU A 103 8.37 10.39 -12.58
CA GLU A 103 9.44 10.83 -13.50
C GLU A 103 8.99 12.00 -14.39
N ARG A 104 7.74 12.02 -14.83
CA ARG A 104 7.27 12.89 -15.91
C ARG A 104 6.51 14.12 -15.45
N PHE A 105 5.76 14.03 -14.33
CA PHE A 105 4.81 15.05 -13.90
C PHE A 105 5.15 15.60 -12.52
N SER A 106 4.74 16.85 -12.25
CA SER A 106 4.82 17.47 -10.92
C SER A 106 3.41 17.49 -10.34
N ARG A 107 3.03 16.41 -9.63
CA ARG A 107 1.69 16.20 -9.07
C ARG A 107 1.76 15.90 -7.57
N HIS A 108 0.72 16.29 -6.85
CA HIS A 108 0.47 15.84 -5.48
C HIS A 108 -0.31 14.53 -5.53
N VAL A 109 0.34 13.45 -5.13
CA VAL A 109 -0.21 12.09 -5.13
C VAL A 109 -0.40 11.62 -3.69
N ILE A 110 -1.60 11.20 -3.35
CA ILE A 110 -1.87 10.52 -2.08
C ILE A 110 -2.23 9.07 -2.37
N THR A 111 -1.61 8.13 -1.67
CA THR A 111 -2.00 6.73 -1.71
C THR A 111 -2.59 6.29 -0.39
N LEU A 112 -3.57 5.39 -0.45
CA LEU A 112 -4.17 4.71 0.69
C LEU A 112 -3.95 3.23 0.51
N GLU A 113 -3.20 2.59 1.41
CA GLU A 113 -2.73 1.21 1.26
C GLU A 113 -2.82 0.45 2.59
N ASP A 114 -2.95 -0.87 2.53
CA ASP A 114 -3.08 -1.72 3.73
C ASP A 114 -2.18 -2.97 3.67
N PRO A 115 -0.97 -2.89 4.21
CA PRO A 115 -0.11 -1.70 4.35
C PRO A 115 0.60 -1.35 3.03
N PRO A 116 1.26 -0.18 2.91
CA PRO A 116 2.10 0.13 1.76
C PRO A 116 3.21 -0.90 1.57
N GLU A 117 3.22 -1.60 0.43
CA GLU A 117 4.20 -2.65 0.14
C GLU A 117 5.54 -2.08 -0.34
N LEU A 118 5.50 -0.97 -1.05
CA LEU A 118 6.67 -0.28 -1.58
C LEU A 118 6.56 1.22 -1.37
N TYR A 119 7.64 1.87 -0.95
CA TYR A 119 7.73 3.33 -0.99
C TYR A 119 8.39 3.81 -2.26
N LEU A 120 7.70 4.74 -2.92
CA LEU A 120 8.23 5.39 -4.08
C LEU A 120 9.32 6.39 -3.67
N PRO A 121 10.46 6.41 -4.37
CA PRO A 121 11.53 7.35 -4.09
C PRO A 121 11.07 8.79 -4.38
N ALA A 122 11.78 9.76 -3.84
CA ALA A 122 11.60 11.15 -4.20
C ALA A 122 11.81 11.35 -5.71
N GLY A 123 10.93 12.11 -6.34
CA GLY A 123 10.95 12.42 -7.76
C GLY A 123 10.31 13.77 -8.02
N ARG A 124 9.63 13.93 -9.15
CA ARG A 124 8.95 15.18 -9.50
C ARG A 124 7.61 15.35 -8.79
N CYS A 125 6.97 14.25 -8.38
CA CYS A 125 5.72 14.27 -7.64
C CYS A 125 5.95 14.42 -6.14
N LEU A 126 5.01 15.07 -5.47
CA LEU A 126 4.87 15.02 -4.02
C LEU A 126 4.02 13.79 -3.66
N ILE A 127 4.65 12.67 -3.32
CA ILE A 127 3.93 11.44 -3.01
C ILE A 127 3.80 11.27 -1.50
N ARG A 128 2.57 11.04 -1.02
CA ARG A 128 2.21 10.75 0.36
C ARG A 128 1.50 9.42 0.45
N GLN A 129 2.23 8.39 0.87
CA GLN A 129 1.68 7.05 1.07
C GLN A 129 1.18 6.93 2.51
N ARG A 130 -0.10 6.58 2.66
CA ARG A 130 -0.79 6.48 3.95
C ARG A 130 -1.24 5.06 4.21
N ALA A 131 -0.85 4.51 5.34
CA ALA A 131 -1.22 3.18 5.78
C ALA A 131 -2.58 3.19 6.49
N VAL A 132 -3.47 2.30 6.08
CA VAL A 132 -4.71 2.02 6.82
C VAL A 132 -4.35 1.39 8.16
N GLY A 133 -5.07 1.76 9.22
CA GLY A 133 -4.81 1.32 10.58
C GLY A 133 -3.72 2.12 11.32
N THR A 134 -2.83 2.81 10.60
CA THR A 134 -1.77 3.64 11.20
C THR A 134 -2.00 5.13 10.94
N ASP A 135 -2.11 5.51 9.66
CA ASP A 135 -2.23 6.92 9.25
C ASP A 135 -3.70 7.33 9.03
N VAL A 136 -4.55 6.36 8.72
CA VAL A 136 -6.00 6.52 8.54
C VAL A 136 -6.72 5.33 9.16
N ALA A 137 -7.95 5.55 9.66
CA ALA A 137 -8.72 4.50 10.30
C ALA A 137 -9.15 3.39 9.31
N ASP A 138 -9.57 3.78 8.13
CA ASP A 138 -10.03 2.91 7.04
C ASP A 138 -9.93 3.63 5.70
N PHE A 139 -10.14 2.90 4.60
CA PHE A 139 -10.09 3.46 3.25
C PHE A 139 -11.09 4.58 3.02
N THR A 140 -12.32 4.45 3.50
CA THR A 140 -13.39 5.45 3.29
C THR A 140 -13.05 6.77 3.95
N ASN A 141 -12.63 6.73 5.22
CA ASN A 141 -12.15 7.91 5.94
C ASN A 141 -10.91 8.51 5.30
N GLY A 142 -10.01 7.64 4.83
CA GLY A 142 -8.80 8.03 4.11
C GLY A 142 -9.10 8.84 2.85
N VAL A 143 -10.09 8.42 2.03
CA VAL A 143 -10.53 9.16 0.83
C VAL A 143 -11.04 10.55 1.20
N TRP A 144 -11.98 10.64 2.17
CA TRP A 144 -12.53 11.95 2.59
C TRP A 144 -11.48 12.88 3.19
N GLN A 145 -10.47 12.34 3.88
CA GLN A 145 -9.35 13.14 4.38
C GLN A 145 -8.41 13.58 3.24
N ALA A 146 -8.15 12.68 2.27
CA ALA A 146 -7.28 12.99 1.14
C ALA A 146 -7.86 14.12 0.28
N LEU A 147 -9.16 14.12 0.00
CA LEU A 147 -9.83 15.18 -0.76
C LEU A 147 -9.67 16.59 -0.15
N ARG A 148 -9.49 16.69 1.17
CA ARG A 148 -9.24 17.97 1.85
C ARG A 148 -7.80 18.45 1.70
N ALA A 149 -6.90 17.59 1.25
CA ALA A 149 -5.50 17.91 1.00
C ALA A 149 -5.23 18.30 -0.46
N ASP A 150 -6.29 18.41 -1.27
CA ASP A 150 -6.25 18.84 -2.68
C ASP A 150 -5.20 18.05 -3.51
N PRO A 151 -5.30 16.72 -3.59
CA PRO A 151 -4.39 15.93 -4.39
C PRO A 151 -4.77 16.00 -5.88
N ASP A 152 -3.78 16.00 -6.75
CA ASP A 152 -3.99 15.82 -8.20
C ASP A 152 -4.34 14.35 -8.52
N VAL A 153 -3.87 13.41 -7.69
CA VAL A 153 -4.09 11.97 -7.87
C VAL A 153 -4.32 11.30 -6.52
N LEU A 154 -5.40 10.55 -6.44
CA LEU A 154 -5.69 9.68 -5.30
C LEU A 154 -5.62 8.22 -5.72
N VAL A 155 -4.76 7.45 -5.05
CA VAL A 155 -4.65 6.01 -5.24
C VAL A 155 -5.29 5.29 -4.06
N ILE A 156 -6.18 4.35 -4.35
CA ILE A 156 -6.84 3.52 -3.35
C ILE A 156 -6.44 2.08 -3.60
N GLY A 157 -5.73 1.47 -2.65
CA GLY A 157 -5.14 0.14 -2.78
C GLY A 157 -6.17 -0.96 -3.05
N GLU A 158 -7.38 -0.82 -2.50
CA GLU A 158 -8.47 -1.75 -2.79
C GLU A 158 -9.86 -1.13 -2.60
N LEU A 159 -10.83 -1.65 -3.36
CA LEU A 159 -12.24 -1.24 -3.33
C LEU A 159 -13.10 -2.44 -2.95
N ARG A 160 -13.19 -2.77 -1.67
CA ARG A 160 -13.98 -3.92 -1.17
C ARG A 160 -15.38 -3.53 -0.67
N HIS A 161 -15.52 -2.33 -0.11
CA HIS A 161 -16.74 -1.89 0.56
C HIS A 161 -17.50 -0.86 -0.29
N PRO A 162 -18.84 -0.93 -0.35
CA PRO A 162 -19.67 0.01 -1.11
C PRO A 162 -19.38 1.47 -0.76
N GLU A 163 -19.14 1.76 0.51
CA GLU A 163 -18.86 3.12 1.01
C GLU A 163 -17.54 3.66 0.42
N THR A 164 -16.50 2.82 0.35
CA THR A 164 -15.21 3.18 -0.28
C THR A 164 -15.37 3.39 -1.79
N ILE A 165 -16.17 2.54 -2.45
CA ILE A 165 -16.47 2.68 -3.89
C ILE A 165 -17.20 4.00 -4.15
N HIS A 166 -18.21 4.34 -3.33
CA HIS A 166 -18.93 5.60 -3.45
C HIS A 166 -18.00 6.81 -3.25
N ALA A 167 -17.14 6.76 -2.22
CA ALA A 167 -16.18 7.82 -1.97
C ALA A 167 -15.18 7.98 -3.14
N ALA A 168 -14.68 6.88 -3.71
CA ALA A 168 -13.80 6.88 -4.88
C ALA A 168 -14.45 7.50 -6.11
N LEU A 169 -15.72 7.14 -6.39
CA LEU A 169 -16.50 7.73 -7.50
C LEU A 169 -16.79 9.22 -7.29
N THR A 170 -16.85 9.68 -6.06
CA THR A 170 -17.06 11.10 -5.74
C THR A 170 -15.76 11.88 -5.90
N ALA A 171 -14.61 11.22 -5.73
CA ALA A 171 -13.28 11.80 -5.86
C ALA A 171 -12.81 11.93 -7.32
N ALA A 172 -13.35 11.12 -8.23
CA ALA A 172 -13.00 11.07 -9.66
C ALA A 172 -13.69 12.17 -10.46
#